data_8eb3fa5c3e6a408f0ab09d8d15b6efa9
#
_entry.id   8eb3fa5c3e6a408f0ab09d8d15b6efa9
#
_cell.length_a   1.000
_cell.length_b   1.000
_cell.length_c   1.000
_cell.angle_alpha   90.00
_cell.angle_beta   90.00
_cell.angle_gamma   90.00
#
_symmetry.space_group_name_H-M   'P 1'
#
loop_
_entity.id
_entity.type
_entity.pdbx_description
1 polymer ?
#
loop_
_entity_poly.entity_id
_entity_poly.type
_entity_poly.pdbx_seq_one_letter_code
_entity_poly.pdbx_strand_id
1 'polypeptide(L)'
;LQKAHASPDKRVRARFNIAAAKTGRFSCSGPNLQQVPRDNELLGEATSVRSSFVAAAGCRLVSFDYSGIELRVLALLAEHEQLLEDMVEGDIHSEVAAVIAGHPIDKTTPEGKKARTAAKGVSFGIIYGSGAAGLAVNMRTTVEKADEYIAFWANRYSRAFDYRNKMMAEASRTRYIRGV
;
A
#
# COMPACT_ATOMS: atom_id res chain seq x y z
N LEU A 1 -12.89 8.98 -20.22
CA LEU A 1 -14.32 9.18 -20.47
C LEU A 1 -14.59 9.57 -21.95
N GLN A 2 -13.88 10.51 -22.55
CA GLN A 2 -14.07 10.89 -23.98
C GLN A 2 -13.95 9.69 -24.94
N LYS A 3 -12.98 8.78 -24.74
CA LYS A 3 -12.83 7.56 -25.55
C LYS A 3 -14.01 6.59 -25.38
N ALA A 4 -14.59 6.50 -24.18
CA ALA A 4 -15.77 5.68 -23.96
C ALA A 4 -17.02 6.28 -24.62
N HIS A 5 -17.13 7.62 -24.61
CA HIS A 5 -18.23 8.31 -25.24
C HIS A 5 -18.21 8.14 -26.78
N ALA A 6 -17.03 8.05 -27.37
CA ALA A 6 -16.83 7.80 -28.80
C ALA A 6 -17.01 6.34 -29.23
N SER A 7 -17.09 5.39 -28.26
CA SER A 7 -17.30 3.98 -28.56
C SER A 7 -18.80 3.70 -28.82
N PRO A 8 -19.18 2.94 -29.86
CA PRO A 8 -20.58 2.64 -30.17
C PRO A 8 -21.36 2.02 -28.99
N ASP A 9 -20.68 1.20 -28.18
CA ASP A 9 -21.26 0.54 -27.01
C ASP A 9 -20.97 1.27 -25.68
N LYS A 10 -20.40 2.47 -25.74
CA LYS A 10 -20.02 3.31 -24.59
C LYS A 10 -19.12 2.63 -23.57
N ARG A 11 -18.33 1.63 -23.99
CA ARG A 11 -17.41 0.90 -23.12
C ARG A 11 -16.00 1.46 -23.18
N VAL A 12 -15.35 1.50 -22.03
CA VAL A 12 -13.92 1.79 -21.92
C VAL A 12 -13.15 0.47 -22.07
N ARG A 13 -12.23 0.42 -23.01
CA ARG A 13 -11.32 -0.70 -23.21
C ARG A 13 -9.90 -0.22 -23.07
N ALA A 14 -9.19 -0.79 -22.11
CA ALA A 14 -7.79 -0.52 -21.88
C ALA A 14 -6.94 -1.70 -22.34
N ARG A 15 -5.69 -1.43 -22.65
CA ARG A 15 -4.69 -2.45 -22.93
C ARG A 15 -3.91 -2.74 -21.67
N PHE A 16 -3.98 -3.97 -21.17
CA PHE A 16 -3.14 -4.46 -20.09
C PHE A 16 -1.92 -5.18 -20.67
N ASN A 17 -0.75 -4.83 -20.16
CA ASN A 17 0.53 -5.46 -20.52
C ASN A 17 1.10 -6.13 -19.27
N ILE A 18 1.33 -7.44 -19.36
CA ILE A 18 1.81 -8.27 -18.25
C ILE A 18 3.32 -8.25 -18.08
N ALA A 19 4.07 -7.74 -19.07
CA ALA A 19 5.53 -7.81 -19.12
C ALA A 19 6.23 -6.44 -19.25
N ALA A 20 5.50 -5.31 -19.16
CA ALA A 20 6.10 -4.00 -19.38
C ALA A 20 6.77 -3.40 -18.14
N ALA A 21 6.32 -3.75 -16.95
CA ALA A 21 6.91 -3.23 -15.72
C ALA A 21 8.10 -4.09 -15.28
N LYS A 22 9.23 -3.46 -14.95
CA LYS A 22 10.43 -4.15 -14.44
C LYS A 22 10.17 -4.95 -13.15
N THR A 23 9.14 -4.57 -12.40
CA THR A 23 8.72 -5.23 -11.16
C THR A 23 7.83 -6.45 -11.37
N GLY A 24 7.50 -6.82 -12.61
CA GLY A 24 6.53 -7.89 -12.91
C GLY A 24 5.06 -7.51 -12.71
N ARG A 25 4.76 -6.26 -12.29
CA ARG A 25 3.38 -5.78 -12.18
C ARG A 25 2.79 -5.52 -13.55
N PHE A 26 1.48 -5.68 -13.69
CA PHE A 26 0.77 -5.27 -14.89
C PHE A 26 0.84 -3.76 -15.08
N SER A 27 0.98 -3.33 -16.30
CA SER A 27 0.77 -1.93 -16.68
C SER A 27 -0.50 -1.79 -17.53
N CYS A 28 -1.06 -0.61 -17.53
CA CYS A 28 -2.31 -0.33 -18.24
C CYS A 28 -2.18 0.97 -19.05
N SER A 29 -2.69 0.91 -20.29
CA SER A 29 -2.65 2.06 -21.20
C SER A 29 -3.90 2.13 -22.08
N GLY A 30 -4.18 3.28 -22.62
CA GLY A 30 -5.17 3.57 -23.63
C GLY A 30 -6.64 3.39 -23.31
N PRO A 31 -7.19 3.84 -22.14
CA PRO A 31 -6.63 4.66 -21.05
C PRO A 31 -5.98 3.85 -19.92
N ASN A 32 -5.21 4.50 -19.04
CA ASN A 32 -4.67 3.85 -17.86
C ASN A 32 -5.73 3.74 -16.76
N LEU A 33 -6.39 2.59 -16.65
CA LEU A 33 -7.43 2.34 -15.66
C LEU A 33 -6.87 2.06 -14.24
N GLN A 34 -5.57 1.77 -14.12
CA GLN A 34 -4.93 1.58 -12.81
C GLN A 34 -4.73 2.89 -12.05
N GLN A 35 -4.81 4.03 -12.74
CA GLN A 35 -4.65 5.37 -12.17
C GLN A 35 -5.97 6.15 -12.05
N VAL A 36 -7.11 5.47 -12.06
CA VAL A 36 -8.38 6.13 -11.77
C VAL A 36 -8.34 6.67 -10.35
N PRO A 37 -8.51 7.98 -10.14
CA PRO A 37 -8.44 8.60 -8.83
C PRO A 37 -9.41 7.94 -7.84
N ARG A 38 -9.02 7.91 -6.58
CA ARG A 38 -9.97 7.60 -5.49
C ARG A 38 -10.94 8.78 -5.36
N ASP A 39 -12.12 8.46 -4.88
CA ASP A 39 -13.10 9.48 -4.58
C ASP A 39 -12.55 10.42 -3.51
N ASN A 40 -12.67 11.70 -3.73
CA ASN A 40 -12.27 12.70 -2.76
C ASN A 40 -13.52 13.08 -1.95
N GLU A 41 -13.52 12.72 -0.68
CA GLU A 41 -14.62 13.01 0.25
C GLU A 41 -14.95 14.51 0.32
N LEU A 42 -13.97 15.39 0.04
CA LEU A 42 -14.15 16.84 0.04
C LEU A 42 -14.95 17.35 -1.18
N LEU A 43 -15.02 16.59 -2.27
CA LEU A 43 -15.68 16.99 -3.51
C LEU A 43 -17.09 16.35 -3.67
N GLY A 44 -17.47 15.47 -2.75
CA GLY A 44 -18.75 14.77 -2.77
C GLY A 44 -18.84 13.66 -3.83
N GLU A 45 -19.87 12.82 -3.73
CA GLU A 45 -20.10 11.67 -4.63
C GLU A 45 -20.30 12.08 -6.09
N ALA A 46 -20.85 13.27 -6.34
CA ALA A 46 -21.14 13.77 -7.69
C ALA A 46 -19.87 13.96 -8.55
N THR A 47 -18.70 14.03 -7.94
CA THR A 47 -17.42 14.19 -8.64
C THR A 47 -16.60 12.90 -8.73
N SER A 48 -17.14 11.78 -8.27
CA SER A 48 -16.49 10.48 -8.32
C SER A 48 -16.31 10.02 -9.77
N VAL A 49 -15.05 9.88 -10.20
CA VAL A 49 -14.74 9.27 -11.50
C VAL A 49 -15.08 7.77 -11.48
N ARG A 50 -14.96 7.13 -10.31
CA ARG A 50 -15.21 5.68 -10.15
C ARG A 50 -16.68 5.34 -10.30
N SER A 51 -17.59 6.18 -9.85
CA SER A 51 -19.05 6.00 -9.99
C SER A 51 -19.52 6.01 -11.45
N SER A 52 -18.71 6.57 -12.37
CA SER A 52 -18.98 6.54 -13.81
C SER A 52 -18.76 5.16 -14.45
N PHE A 53 -18.11 4.23 -13.75
CA PHE A 53 -17.92 2.85 -14.21
C PHE A 53 -19.07 1.99 -13.69
N VAL A 54 -19.92 1.56 -14.60
CA VAL A 54 -21.09 0.75 -14.27
C VAL A 54 -21.00 -0.63 -14.95
N ALA A 55 -21.58 -1.63 -14.32
CA ALA A 55 -21.69 -2.95 -14.92
C ALA A 55 -22.68 -2.94 -16.09
N ALA A 56 -22.52 -3.87 -17.03
CA ALA A 56 -23.52 -4.11 -18.06
C ALA A 56 -24.83 -4.60 -17.43
N ALA A 57 -25.95 -4.46 -18.17
CA ALA A 57 -27.24 -4.98 -17.74
C ALA A 57 -27.12 -6.49 -17.39
N GLY A 58 -27.67 -6.87 -16.24
CA GLY A 58 -27.57 -8.24 -15.72
C GLY A 58 -26.24 -8.64 -15.10
N CYS A 59 -25.23 -7.73 -15.06
CA CYS A 59 -23.91 -7.96 -14.48
C CYS A 59 -23.69 -7.12 -13.23
N ARG A 60 -22.66 -7.50 -12.45
CA ARG A 60 -22.16 -6.73 -11.29
C ARG A 60 -20.67 -6.54 -11.41
N LEU A 61 -20.15 -5.40 -10.94
CA LEU A 61 -18.73 -5.20 -10.72
C LEU A 61 -18.40 -5.75 -9.33
N VAL A 62 -17.37 -6.61 -9.27
CA VAL A 62 -16.88 -7.17 -8.03
C VAL A 62 -15.38 -6.83 -7.95
N SER A 63 -14.95 -6.30 -6.80
CA SER A 63 -13.55 -5.98 -6.53
C SER A 63 -13.02 -6.91 -5.45
N PHE A 64 -11.88 -7.51 -5.71
CA PHE A 64 -11.12 -8.32 -4.74
C PHE A 64 -9.76 -7.68 -4.54
N ASP A 65 -9.32 -7.58 -3.30
CA ASP A 65 -8.00 -7.11 -2.94
C ASP A 65 -7.42 -7.98 -1.83
N TYR A 66 -6.14 -8.35 -1.97
CA TYR A 66 -5.43 -9.06 -0.91
C TYR A 66 -5.04 -8.08 0.18
N SER A 67 -5.54 -8.29 1.39
CA SER A 67 -5.20 -7.44 2.54
C SER A 67 -3.71 -7.57 2.87
N GLY A 68 -2.94 -6.49 2.60
CA GLY A 68 -1.54 -6.36 2.99
C GLY A 68 -0.61 -7.43 2.40
N ILE A 69 -0.83 -7.83 1.13
CA ILE A 69 -0.08 -8.94 0.50
C ILE A 69 1.43 -8.79 0.60
N GLU A 70 1.97 -7.58 0.45
CA GLU A 70 3.40 -7.34 0.51
C GLU A 70 3.98 -7.64 1.91
N LEU A 71 3.27 -7.26 2.97
CA LEU A 71 3.68 -7.57 4.35
C LEU A 71 3.60 -9.07 4.63
N ARG A 72 2.58 -9.76 4.11
CA ARG A 72 2.45 -11.22 4.24
C ARG A 72 3.58 -11.95 3.54
N VAL A 73 3.92 -11.54 2.33
CA VAL A 73 5.04 -12.10 1.58
C VAL A 73 6.37 -11.84 2.30
N LEU A 74 6.57 -10.61 2.83
CA LEU A 74 7.74 -10.30 3.62
C LEU A 74 7.84 -11.19 4.87
N ALA A 75 6.73 -11.38 5.59
CA ALA A 75 6.69 -12.23 6.77
C ALA A 75 7.04 -13.68 6.46
N LEU A 76 6.52 -14.22 5.35
CA LEU A 76 6.84 -15.57 4.88
C LEU A 76 8.32 -15.71 4.51
N LEU A 77 8.87 -14.78 3.72
CA LEU A 77 10.26 -14.81 3.28
C LEU A 77 11.26 -14.59 4.42
N ALA A 78 10.86 -13.85 5.44
CA ALA A 78 11.65 -13.61 6.65
C ALA A 78 11.44 -14.69 7.74
N GLU A 79 10.55 -15.66 7.50
CA GLU A 79 10.14 -16.69 8.48
C GLU A 79 9.71 -16.06 9.82
N HIS A 80 8.91 -14.97 9.74
CA HIS A 80 8.51 -14.18 10.90
C HIS A 80 7.06 -14.45 11.28
N GLU A 81 6.85 -15.45 12.14
CA GLU A 81 5.53 -15.91 12.58
C GLU A 81 4.69 -14.79 13.19
N GLN A 82 5.26 -14.02 14.13
CA GLN A 82 4.53 -12.92 14.79
C GLN A 82 3.98 -11.89 13.81
N LEU A 83 4.73 -11.57 12.74
CA LEU A 83 4.23 -10.65 11.71
C LEU A 83 3.05 -11.26 10.93
N LEU A 84 3.09 -12.58 10.68
CA LEU A 84 1.96 -13.30 10.07
C LEU A 84 0.73 -13.31 10.97
N GLU A 85 0.90 -13.58 12.25
CA GLU A 85 -0.18 -13.56 13.24
C GLU A 85 -0.81 -12.18 13.34
N ASP A 86 0.01 -11.14 13.49
CA ASP A 86 -0.45 -9.73 13.54
C ASP A 86 -1.18 -9.32 12.24
N MET A 87 -0.88 -9.95 11.11
CA MET A 87 -1.57 -9.72 9.85
C MET A 87 -2.88 -10.49 9.71
N VAL A 88 -3.07 -11.56 10.45
CA VAL A 88 -4.27 -12.44 10.41
C VAL A 88 -5.24 -12.07 11.51
N GLU A 89 -4.76 -12.00 12.75
CA GLU A 89 -5.57 -11.86 13.97
C GLU A 89 -5.55 -10.42 14.50
N GLY A 90 -4.45 -9.71 14.28
CA GLY A 90 -4.21 -8.37 14.74
C GLY A 90 -4.50 -7.27 13.70
N ASP A 91 -4.13 -6.08 14.05
CA ASP A 91 -4.14 -4.91 13.16
C ASP A 91 -2.81 -4.16 13.32
N ILE A 92 -1.78 -4.64 12.64
CA ILE A 92 -0.44 -4.03 12.63
C ILE A 92 -0.50 -2.50 12.45
N HIS A 93 -1.44 -2.03 11.62
CA HIS A 93 -1.55 -0.59 11.37
C HIS A 93 -2.16 0.16 12.56
N SER A 94 -3.01 -0.48 13.34
CA SER A 94 -3.52 0.10 14.58
C SER A 94 -2.46 0.13 15.67
N GLU A 95 -1.61 -0.88 15.78
CA GLU A 95 -0.49 -0.88 16.73
C GLU A 95 0.54 0.20 16.39
N VAL A 96 0.97 0.27 15.13
CA VAL A 96 1.87 1.34 14.67
C VAL A 96 1.22 2.71 14.87
N ALA A 97 -0.07 2.84 14.62
CA ALA A 97 -0.80 4.09 14.83
C ALA A 97 -0.87 4.49 16.31
N ALA A 98 -1.02 3.54 17.23
CA ALA A 98 -0.99 3.80 18.67
C ALA A 98 0.39 4.33 19.11
N VAL A 99 1.47 3.80 18.56
CA VAL A 99 2.83 4.30 18.81
C VAL A 99 2.99 5.74 18.29
N ILE A 100 2.52 6.00 17.06
CA ILE A 100 2.58 7.33 16.46
C ILE A 100 1.77 8.34 17.29
N ALA A 101 0.60 7.95 17.79
CA ALA A 101 -0.29 8.79 18.57
C ALA A 101 0.15 8.94 20.05
N GLY A 102 0.98 8.02 20.56
CA GLY A 102 1.34 7.94 21.98
C GLY A 102 0.23 7.40 22.89
N HIS A 103 -0.86 6.89 22.32
CA HIS A 103 -1.99 6.29 23.05
C HIS A 103 -2.75 5.28 22.17
N PRO A 104 -3.52 4.34 22.76
CA PRO A 104 -4.38 3.46 21.99
C PRO A 104 -5.34 4.24 21.10
N ILE A 105 -5.57 3.74 19.89
CA ILE A 105 -6.49 4.37 18.93
C ILE A 105 -7.76 3.55 18.76
N ASP A 106 -8.88 4.23 18.64
CA ASP A 106 -10.16 3.63 18.27
C ASP A 106 -10.32 3.71 16.74
N LYS A 107 -10.15 2.56 16.07
CA LYS A 107 -10.27 2.44 14.61
C LYS A 107 -11.68 2.69 14.05
N THR A 108 -12.69 2.83 14.89
CA THR A 108 -14.06 3.14 14.46
C THR A 108 -14.27 4.63 14.25
N THR A 109 -13.49 5.46 14.92
CA THR A 109 -13.56 6.93 14.81
C THR A 109 -12.89 7.47 13.56
N PRO A 110 -13.27 8.65 13.06
CA PRO A 110 -12.59 9.31 11.93
C PRO A 110 -11.11 9.55 12.21
N GLU A 111 -10.74 9.97 13.42
CA GLU A 111 -9.39 10.24 13.88
C GLU A 111 -8.55 8.94 13.89
N GLY A 112 -9.12 7.86 14.42
CA GLY A 112 -8.46 6.56 14.43
C GLY A 112 -8.25 5.98 13.03
N LYS A 113 -9.21 6.14 12.12
CA LYS A 113 -9.06 5.77 10.70
C LYS A 113 -7.93 6.57 10.03
N LYS A 114 -7.83 7.88 10.31
CA LYS A 114 -6.76 8.73 9.77
C LYS A 114 -5.40 8.32 10.32
N ALA A 115 -5.29 8.09 11.63
CA ALA A 115 -4.06 7.60 12.28
C ALA A 115 -3.62 6.26 11.71
N ARG A 116 -4.55 5.32 11.54
CA ARG A 116 -4.29 4.01 10.93
C ARG A 116 -3.84 4.11 9.46
N THR A 117 -4.37 5.06 8.71
CA THR A 117 -3.93 5.33 7.31
C THR A 117 -2.50 5.87 7.29
N ALA A 118 -2.14 6.75 8.21
CA ALA A 118 -0.78 7.25 8.35
C ALA A 118 0.19 6.11 8.73
N ALA A 119 -0.17 5.27 9.70
CA ALA A 119 0.61 4.12 10.15
C ALA A 119 0.84 3.10 9.01
N LYS A 120 -0.15 2.92 8.14
CA LYS A 120 0.02 2.11 6.92
C LYS A 120 1.13 2.69 6.03
N GLY A 121 1.14 4.00 5.85
CA GLY A 121 2.21 4.70 5.10
C GLY A 121 3.59 4.51 5.71
N VAL A 122 3.70 4.51 7.05
CA VAL A 122 4.95 4.21 7.78
C VAL A 122 5.43 2.80 7.48
N SER A 123 4.60 1.80 7.71
CA SER A 123 4.97 0.40 7.51
C SER A 123 5.44 0.15 6.07
N PHE A 124 4.69 0.64 5.08
CA PHE A 124 5.09 0.51 3.68
C PHE A 124 6.36 1.31 3.36
N GLY A 125 6.51 2.53 3.89
CA GLY A 125 7.74 3.31 3.74
C GLY A 125 8.96 2.52 4.25
N ILE A 126 8.87 1.92 5.43
CA ILE A 126 9.94 1.12 6.02
C ILE A 126 10.28 -0.07 5.13
N ILE A 127 9.32 -0.89 4.73
CA ILE A 127 9.59 -2.10 3.92
C ILE A 127 10.15 -1.78 2.53
N TYR A 128 9.79 -0.62 1.96
CA TYR A 128 10.32 -0.15 0.68
C TYR A 128 11.63 0.64 0.81
N GLY A 129 12.24 0.66 1.99
CA GLY A 129 13.57 1.20 2.18
C GLY A 129 13.65 2.69 2.46
N SER A 130 12.55 3.34 2.80
CA SER A 130 12.62 4.72 3.27
C SER A 130 13.44 4.80 4.55
N GLY A 131 14.46 5.67 4.55
CA GLY A 131 15.15 6.07 5.79
C GLY A 131 14.34 7.15 6.52
N ALA A 132 14.82 7.53 7.72
CA ALA A 132 14.11 8.49 8.58
C ALA A 132 13.80 9.82 7.89
N ALA A 133 14.74 10.37 7.14
CA ALA A 133 14.51 11.63 6.41
C ALA A 133 13.37 11.53 5.39
N GLY A 134 13.31 10.45 4.60
CA GLY A 134 12.23 10.22 3.64
C GLY A 134 10.89 9.98 4.32
N LEU A 135 10.89 9.23 5.42
CA LEU A 135 9.71 8.96 6.21
C LEU A 135 9.17 10.23 6.88
N ALA A 136 10.06 11.07 7.43
CA ALA A 136 9.72 12.34 8.06
C ALA A 136 8.99 13.28 7.07
N VAL A 137 9.50 13.40 5.84
CA VAL A 137 8.84 14.20 4.79
C VAL A 137 7.45 13.65 4.46
N ASN A 138 7.32 12.34 4.25
CA ASN A 138 6.05 11.72 3.90
C ASN A 138 5.00 11.84 5.01
N MET A 139 5.44 11.81 6.26
CA MET A 139 4.56 11.90 7.44
C MET A 139 4.38 13.32 7.98
N ARG A 140 5.08 14.28 7.43
CA ARG A 140 5.12 15.66 7.93
C ARG A 140 5.47 15.72 9.42
N THR A 141 6.52 14.99 9.81
CA THR A 141 7.04 14.91 11.17
C THR A 141 8.54 15.23 11.20
N THR A 142 9.18 15.13 12.38
CA THR A 142 10.62 15.31 12.50
C THR A 142 11.38 14.02 12.18
N VAL A 143 12.67 14.13 11.87
CA VAL A 143 13.55 12.98 11.57
C VAL A 143 13.68 12.09 12.81
N GLU A 144 13.77 12.70 14.00
CA GLU A 144 13.88 11.99 15.28
C GLU A 144 12.66 11.10 15.53
N LYS A 145 11.44 11.63 15.32
CA LYS A 145 10.21 10.83 15.42
C LYS A 145 10.12 9.74 14.37
N ALA A 146 10.57 10.02 13.15
CA ALA A 146 10.63 8.98 12.12
C ALA A 146 11.61 7.85 12.48
N ASP A 147 12.73 8.16 13.11
CA ASP A 147 13.68 7.17 13.64
C ASP A 147 13.04 6.34 14.76
N GLU A 148 12.29 6.95 15.68
CA GLU A 148 11.53 6.22 16.71
C GLU A 148 10.56 5.21 16.10
N TYR A 149 9.85 5.57 15.02
CA TYR A 149 8.93 4.67 14.35
C TYR A 149 9.66 3.51 13.65
N ILE A 150 10.82 3.81 13.03
CA ILE A 150 11.67 2.77 12.41
C ILE A 150 12.20 1.82 13.49
N ALA A 151 12.67 2.36 14.62
CA ALA A 151 13.18 1.56 15.73
C ALA A 151 12.08 0.68 16.34
N PHE A 152 10.88 1.21 16.56
CA PHE A 152 9.74 0.41 17.01
C PHE A 152 9.46 -0.74 16.06
N TRP A 153 9.37 -0.46 14.76
CA TRP A 153 9.06 -1.46 13.74
C TRP A 153 10.16 -2.53 13.65
N ALA A 154 11.43 -2.10 13.69
CA ALA A 154 12.59 -2.99 13.68
C ALA A 154 12.66 -3.90 14.90
N ASN A 155 12.31 -3.40 16.09
CA ASN A 155 12.29 -4.18 17.32
C ASN A 155 11.15 -5.21 17.31
N ARG A 156 9.95 -4.80 16.91
CA ARG A 156 8.79 -5.69 16.88
C ARG A 156 8.88 -6.76 15.80
N TYR A 157 9.39 -6.39 14.62
CA TYR A 157 9.47 -7.27 13.45
C TYR A 157 10.93 -7.45 13.00
N SER A 158 11.81 -7.77 13.95
CA SER A 158 13.25 -7.81 13.73
C SER A 158 13.68 -8.69 12.56
N ARG A 159 13.19 -9.94 12.48
CA ARG A 159 13.52 -10.84 11.36
C ARG A 159 13.12 -10.27 10.01
N ALA A 160 11.94 -9.65 9.90
CA ALA A 160 11.47 -9.03 8.67
C ALA A 160 12.33 -7.81 8.30
N PHE A 161 12.73 -7.03 9.31
CA PHE A 161 13.61 -5.89 9.12
C PHE A 161 15.01 -6.31 8.68
N ASP A 162 15.57 -7.34 9.30
CA ASP A 162 16.88 -7.91 8.95
C ASP A 162 16.88 -8.53 7.56
N TYR A 163 15.83 -9.28 7.21
CA TYR A 163 15.66 -9.83 5.87
C TYR A 163 15.64 -8.72 4.79
N ARG A 164 14.85 -7.68 5.02
CA ARG A 164 14.82 -6.49 4.14
C ARG A 164 16.22 -5.88 3.98
N ASN A 165 16.94 -5.65 5.08
CA ASN A 165 18.26 -5.05 5.06
C ASN A 165 19.28 -5.94 4.33
N LYS A 166 19.20 -7.26 4.54
CA LYS A 166 20.01 -8.26 3.81
C LYS A 166 19.77 -8.17 2.30
N MET A 167 18.51 -8.11 1.88
CA MET A 167 18.16 -8.01 0.46
C MET A 167 18.64 -6.69 -0.16
N MET A 168 18.52 -5.58 0.56
CA MET A 168 19.04 -4.29 0.10
C MET A 168 20.56 -4.29 -0.04
N ALA A 169 21.28 -4.86 0.92
CA ALA A 169 22.74 -4.99 0.88
C ALA A 169 23.19 -5.89 -0.29
N GLU A 170 22.48 -7.01 -0.51
CA GLU A 170 22.74 -7.91 -1.64
C GLU A 170 22.53 -7.21 -2.97
N ALA A 171 21.40 -6.51 -3.14
CA ALA A 171 21.11 -5.75 -4.35
C ALA A 171 22.16 -4.68 -4.64
N SER A 172 22.64 -3.98 -3.61
CA SER A 172 23.69 -2.97 -3.75
C SER A 172 25.02 -3.57 -4.19
N ARG A 173 25.34 -4.76 -3.69
CA ARG A 173 26.59 -5.47 -4.00
C ARG A 173 26.56 -6.15 -5.37
N THR A 174 25.48 -6.87 -5.68
CA THR A 174 25.37 -7.74 -6.85
C THR A 174 24.72 -7.06 -8.05
N ARG A 175 23.97 -5.97 -7.83
CA ARG A 175 23.14 -5.26 -8.79
C ARG A 175 21.94 -6.06 -9.30
N TYR A 176 21.62 -7.19 -8.68
CA TYR A 176 20.40 -7.97 -8.94
C TYR A 176 19.89 -8.64 -7.66
N ILE A 177 18.62 -9.02 -7.67
CA ILE A 177 18.02 -9.89 -6.65
C ILE A 177 17.35 -11.04 -7.40
N ARG A 178 17.51 -12.26 -6.88
CA ARG A 178 16.75 -13.41 -7.38
C ARG A 178 15.33 -13.33 -6.85
N GLY A 179 14.36 -13.49 -7.75
CA GLY A 179 12.97 -13.72 -7.34
C GLY A 179 12.80 -15.12 -6.73
N VAL A 180 11.70 -15.33 -6.02
CA VAL A 180 11.29 -16.62 -5.48
C VAL A 180 10.60 -17.44 -6.54
#